data_b7f2f97e6150fb8b6a769f82fce0bb47
#
_entry.id   b7f2f97e6150fb8b6a769f82fce0bb47
#
_cell.length_a   1.000
_cell.length_b   1.000
_cell.length_c   1.000
_cell.angle_alpha   90.00
_cell.angle_beta   90.00
_cell.angle_gamma   90.00
#
_symmetry.space_group_name_H-M   'P 1'
#
loop_
_entity.id
_entity.type
_entity.pdbx_description
1 polymer ?
#
loop_
_entity_poly.entity_id
_entity_poly.type
_entity_poly.pdbx_seq_one_letter_code
_entity_poly.pdbx_strand_id
1 'polypeptide(L)'
;MKSPTPTFIRGMGSYVPSNKVDNQALCQRVDTSDEWIRTRTGIRERRLAEDGQACSDLALEAATRALKDATMERDQIDLVIVATITPDMSFPSTACMLQHKLGLGKVASFDLEATCSGFLYALDVADGMLASNRYQNALVVGAEKMSSILDWNDRTTCVLFGDGAGAAVLSKCGKGHQLLGFQCGADGSDPTLLHKPAGGSQMPATQNTIDSRMHFLKMNGREIFKSAVRVMERAVRELLEKHGVSKNEVDHVIPHQANVRIVESLAQRLEISMDKFFCNLENYGNTSAASVPLALDEGRAQGRFRSGQLGVLVAFGAGLTWSATLIRF
;
A
#
# COMPACT_ATOMS: atom_id res chain seq x y z
N MET A 1 7.25 6.37 33.35
CA MET A 1 6.94 5.21 32.48
C MET A 1 8.20 4.93 31.67
N LYS A 2 8.61 3.66 31.50
CA LYS A 2 9.73 3.32 30.59
C LYS A 2 9.30 3.71 29.17
N SER A 3 10.18 4.34 28.42
CA SER A 3 9.94 4.58 26.98
C SER A 3 9.59 3.25 26.31
N PRO A 4 8.58 3.22 25.43
CA PRO A 4 8.25 1.99 24.71
C PRO A 4 9.48 1.49 23.94
N THR A 5 9.69 0.19 23.93
CA THR A 5 10.77 -0.42 23.13
C THR A 5 10.51 -0.13 21.67
N PRO A 6 11.47 0.41 20.92
CA PRO A 6 11.26 0.76 19.51
C PRO A 6 10.99 -0.46 18.66
N THR A 7 10.17 -0.29 17.63
CA THR A 7 9.90 -1.31 16.62
C THR A 7 10.75 -1.02 15.37
N PHE A 8 11.30 -2.09 14.79
CA PHE A 8 12.15 -2.00 13.60
C PHE A 8 11.58 -2.84 12.46
N ILE A 9 11.65 -2.32 11.25
CA ILE A 9 11.52 -3.12 10.03
C ILE A 9 12.86 -3.85 9.86
N ARG A 10 12.85 -5.16 10.10
CA ARG A 10 14.03 -6.05 10.06
C ARG A 10 14.35 -6.55 8.67
N GLY A 11 13.33 -6.72 7.85
CA GLY A 11 13.47 -7.15 6.47
C GLY A 11 12.25 -6.75 5.66
N MET A 12 12.46 -6.64 4.37
CA MET A 12 11.44 -6.31 3.39
C MET A 12 11.49 -7.24 2.19
N GLY A 13 10.38 -7.34 1.50
CA GLY A 13 10.30 -8.06 0.25
C GLY A 13 9.12 -7.59 -0.56
N SER A 14 9.27 -7.63 -1.86
CA SER A 14 8.23 -7.23 -2.78
C SER A 14 8.06 -8.22 -3.91
N TYR A 15 6.87 -8.29 -4.48
CA TYR A 15 6.56 -9.10 -5.64
C TYR A 15 5.60 -8.38 -6.57
N VAL A 16 5.89 -8.43 -7.84
CA VAL A 16 4.97 -8.05 -8.91
C VAL A 16 4.87 -9.19 -9.92
N PRO A 17 3.70 -9.42 -10.50
CA PRO A 17 3.51 -10.44 -11.54
C PRO A 17 4.46 -10.25 -12.73
N SER A 18 4.80 -11.36 -13.39
CA SER A 18 5.66 -11.35 -14.58
C SER A 18 4.97 -10.73 -15.81
N ASN A 19 3.64 -10.85 -15.89
CA ASN A 19 2.84 -10.33 -16.99
C ASN A 19 2.84 -8.79 -17.01
N LYS A 20 3.65 -8.25 -17.90
CA LYS A 20 3.82 -6.83 -18.13
C LYS A 20 2.83 -6.34 -19.18
N VAL A 21 2.01 -5.36 -18.84
CA VAL A 21 1.03 -4.73 -19.72
C VAL A 21 1.40 -3.25 -19.87
N ASP A 22 1.83 -2.86 -21.06
CA ASP A 22 2.12 -1.48 -21.39
C ASP A 22 0.86 -0.70 -21.82
N ASN A 23 1.01 0.59 -22.07
CA ASN A 23 -0.11 1.42 -22.48
C ASN A 23 -0.62 1.07 -23.88
N GLN A 24 0.24 0.54 -24.77
CA GLN A 24 -0.19 0.12 -26.13
C GLN A 24 -1.15 -1.06 -26.07
N ALA A 25 -0.90 -2.03 -25.18
CA ALA A 25 -1.82 -3.14 -24.95
C ALA A 25 -3.20 -2.66 -24.45
N LEU A 26 -3.24 -1.58 -23.63
CA LEU A 26 -4.50 -0.99 -23.18
C LEU A 26 -5.23 -0.25 -24.30
N CYS A 27 -4.53 0.36 -25.26
CA CYS A 27 -5.14 1.01 -26.42
C CYS A 27 -5.92 0.02 -27.32
N GLN A 28 -5.66 -1.29 -27.20
CA GLN A 28 -6.44 -2.31 -27.91
C GLN A 28 -7.77 -2.63 -27.21
N ARG A 29 -7.95 -2.20 -25.97
CA ARG A 29 -9.13 -2.52 -25.14
C ARG A 29 -10.06 -1.33 -24.94
N VAL A 30 -9.50 -0.12 -24.79
CA VAL A 30 -10.26 1.10 -24.52
C VAL A 30 -9.74 2.26 -25.38
N ASP A 31 -10.62 3.21 -25.69
CA ASP A 31 -10.28 4.43 -26.44
C ASP A 31 -9.33 5.33 -25.61
N THR A 32 -8.03 5.14 -25.78
CA THR A 32 -6.96 5.88 -25.10
C THR A 32 -5.68 5.91 -25.93
N SER A 33 -4.64 6.59 -25.45
CA SER A 33 -3.31 6.58 -26.05
C SER A 33 -2.21 6.52 -24.98
N ASP A 34 -1.02 6.03 -25.35
CA ASP A 34 0.15 6.05 -24.45
C ASP A 34 0.45 7.47 -23.97
N GLU A 35 0.42 8.45 -24.86
CA GLU A 35 0.64 9.85 -24.54
C GLU A 35 -0.39 10.37 -23.52
N TRP A 36 -1.68 10.05 -23.72
CA TRP A 36 -2.75 10.45 -22.82
C TRP A 36 -2.54 9.87 -21.40
N ILE A 37 -2.21 8.58 -21.30
CA ILE A 37 -1.97 7.91 -20.02
C ILE A 37 -0.73 8.51 -19.33
N ARG A 38 0.40 8.59 -20.04
CA ARG A 38 1.66 9.08 -19.47
C ARG A 38 1.58 10.52 -19.00
N THR A 39 1.01 11.40 -19.80
CA THR A 39 0.94 12.83 -19.45
C THR A 39 0.02 13.10 -18.27
N ARG A 40 -0.99 12.25 -18.04
CA ARG A 40 -1.96 12.42 -16.96
C ARG A 40 -1.61 11.68 -15.70
N THR A 41 -0.89 10.57 -15.80
CA THR A 41 -0.67 9.66 -14.67
C THR A 41 0.81 9.44 -14.36
N GLY A 42 1.68 9.54 -15.34
CA GLY A 42 3.08 9.11 -15.29
C GLY A 42 3.28 7.62 -15.57
N ILE A 43 2.21 6.83 -15.70
CA ILE A 43 2.28 5.37 -15.83
C ILE A 43 2.65 4.98 -17.26
N ARG A 44 3.66 4.12 -17.42
CA ARG A 44 4.07 3.53 -18.70
C ARG A 44 3.59 2.09 -18.84
N GLU A 45 3.62 1.36 -17.74
CA GLU A 45 3.26 -0.06 -17.68
C GLU A 45 2.71 -0.45 -16.30
N ARG A 46 2.08 -1.60 -16.23
CA ARG A 46 1.64 -2.23 -15.00
C ARG A 46 1.88 -3.73 -15.07
N ARG A 47 1.73 -4.38 -13.93
CA ARG A 47 1.83 -5.82 -13.82
C ARG A 47 0.45 -6.36 -13.49
N LEU A 48 0.05 -7.42 -14.16
CA LEU A 48 -1.24 -8.07 -13.90
C LEU A 48 -1.01 -9.53 -13.53
N ALA A 49 -1.68 -9.95 -12.47
CA ALA A 49 -1.64 -11.34 -12.01
C ALA A 49 -2.23 -12.28 -13.10
N GLU A 50 -1.70 -13.48 -13.16
CA GLU A 50 -2.18 -14.51 -14.06
C GLU A 50 -3.56 -15.04 -13.63
N ASP A 51 -4.26 -15.69 -14.56
CA ASP A 51 -5.49 -16.39 -14.22
C ASP A 51 -5.18 -17.47 -13.16
N GLY A 52 -6.00 -17.50 -12.11
CA GLY A 52 -5.81 -18.42 -10.99
C GLY A 52 -4.88 -17.92 -9.88
N GLN A 53 -4.04 -16.89 -10.11
CA GLN A 53 -3.33 -16.24 -9.00
C GLN A 53 -4.29 -15.43 -8.14
N ALA A 54 -4.29 -15.69 -6.84
CA ALA A 54 -5.06 -14.92 -5.85
C ALA A 54 -4.18 -13.88 -5.13
N CYS A 55 -4.79 -13.01 -4.34
CA CYS A 55 -4.09 -12.02 -3.54
C CYS A 55 -3.07 -12.66 -2.58
N SER A 56 -3.44 -13.80 -1.95
CA SER A 56 -2.55 -14.54 -1.07
C SER A 56 -1.34 -15.16 -1.77
N ASP A 57 -1.39 -15.40 -3.09
CA ASP A 57 -0.24 -15.88 -3.86
C ASP A 57 0.79 -14.77 -4.06
N LEU A 58 0.31 -13.55 -4.36
CA LEU A 58 1.17 -12.37 -4.44
C LEU A 58 1.81 -12.07 -3.08
N ALA A 59 1.00 -12.12 -2.02
CA ALA A 59 1.43 -11.95 -0.65
C ALA A 59 2.50 -12.97 -0.22
N LEU A 60 2.36 -14.25 -0.62
CA LEU A 60 3.29 -15.32 -0.32
C LEU A 60 4.70 -15.02 -0.85
N GLU A 61 4.80 -14.57 -2.09
CA GLU A 61 6.07 -14.23 -2.71
C GLU A 61 6.78 -13.07 -1.99
N ALA A 62 6.04 -11.99 -1.72
CA ALA A 62 6.57 -10.83 -1.01
C ALA A 62 6.99 -11.19 0.42
N ALA A 63 6.15 -11.93 1.15
CA ALA A 63 6.42 -12.38 2.52
C ALA A 63 7.64 -13.31 2.62
N THR A 64 7.78 -14.24 1.67
CA THR A 64 8.94 -15.15 1.62
C THR A 64 10.24 -14.37 1.45
N ARG A 65 10.24 -13.34 0.59
CA ARG A 65 11.40 -12.46 0.39
C ARG A 65 11.69 -11.61 1.63
N ALA A 66 10.65 -11.10 2.29
CA ALA A 66 10.81 -10.31 3.51
C ALA A 66 11.40 -11.12 4.67
N LEU A 67 10.96 -12.38 4.87
CA LEU A 67 11.52 -13.29 5.87
C LEU A 67 12.99 -13.61 5.58
N LYS A 68 13.32 -13.88 4.32
CA LYS A 68 14.71 -14.13 3.88
C LYS A 68 15.59 -12.92 4.15
N ASP A 69 15.14 -11.72 3.82
CA ASP A 69 15.88 -10.47 4.03
C ASP A 69 16.06 -10.17 5.53
N ALA A 70 15.04 -10.43 6.36
CA ALA A 70 15.12 -10.33 7.80
C ALA A 70 16.05 -11.36 8.44
N THR A 71 16.46 -12.39 7.70
CA THR A 71 17.17 -13.58 8.23
C THR A 71 16.38 -14.16 9.41
N MET A 72 15.07 -14.30 9.23
CA MET A 72 14.14 -14.75 10.26
C MET A 72 13.42 -16.02 9.82
N GLU A 73 13.45 -17.03 10.71
CA GLU A 73 12.75 -18.27 10.47
C GLU A 73 11.23 -18.11 10.67
N ARG A 74 10.47 -18.98 10.01
CA ARG A 74 9.00 -18.89 9.99
C ARG A 74 8.38 -19.04 11.38
N ASP A 75 8.92 -19.88 12.24
CA ASP A 75 8.45 -20.15 13.60
C ASP A 75 8.66 -18.98 14.56
N GLN A 76 9.45 -17.97 14.16
CA GLN A 76 9.66 -16.75 14.93
C GLN A 76 8.57 -15.70 14.71
N ILE A 77 7.71 -15.86 13.69
CA ILE A 77 6.58 -14.96 13.43
C ILE A 77 5.40 -15.40 14.31
N ASP A 78 4.84 -14.47 15.06
CA ASP A 78 3.71 -14.67 15.95
C ASP A 78 2.46 -13.83 15.64
N LEU A 79 2.57 -12.95 14.63
CA LEU A 79 1.48 -12.09 14.13
C LEU A 79 1.57 -11.92 12.61
N VAL A 80 0.45 -12.06 11.90
CA VAL A 80 0.33 -11.78 10.46
C VAL A 80 -0.81 -10.80 10.23
N ILE A 81 -0.52 -9.68 9.55
CA ILE A 81 -1.52 -8.70 9.12
C ILE A 81 -1.39 -8.50 7.62
N VAL A 82 -2.48 -8.69 6.89
CA VAL A 82 -2.54 -8.39 5.44
C VAL A 82 -3.46 -7.20 5.22
N ALA A 83 -2.92 -6.14 4.65
CA ALA A 83 -3.69 -4.99 4.19
C ALA A 83 -4.14 -5.23 2.74
N THR A 84 -5.45 -5.35 2.50
CA THR A 84 -6.01 -5.60 1.17
C THR A 84 -7.46 -5.20 1.07
N ILE A 85 -7.89 -4.79 -0.14
CA ILE A 85 -9.29 -4.63 -0.55
C ILE A 85 -9.70 -5.63 -1.65
N THR A 86 -8.77 -6.47 -2.04
CA THR A 86 -8.96 -7.53 -3.04
C THR A 86 -8.63 -8.90 -2.44
N PRO A 87 -9.24 -9.26 -1.29
CA PRO A 87 -8.94 -10.53 -0.63
C PRO A 87 -9.31 -11.71 -1.55
N ASP A 88 -8.75 -12.87 -1.27
CA ASP A 88 -9.07 -14.11 -1.99
C ASP A 88 -10.58 -14.38 -1.97
N MET A 89 -11.22 -14.10 -0.84
CA MET A 89 -12.66 -14.21 -0.59
C MET A 89 -13.05 -13.33 0.62
N SER A 90 -14.34 -13.12 0.83
CA SER A 90 -14.82 -12.29 1.94
C SER A 90 -14.43 -12.85 3.32
N PHE A 91 -14.38 -14.16 3.45
CA PHE A 91 -13.84 -14.92 4.58
C PHE A 91 -13.58 -16.39 4.16
N PRO A 92 -12.58 -17.09 4.71
CA PRO A 92 -11.61 -16.61 5.70
C PRO A 92 -10.70 -15.51 5.15
N SER A 93 -9.96 -14.82 6.03
CA SER A 93 -9.07 -13.73 5.64
C SER A 93 -7.91 -14.20 4.77
N THR A 94 -7.40 -13.31 3.91
CA THR A 94 -6.18 -13.52 3.11
C THR A 94 -4.98 -13.82 4.01
N ALA A 95 -4.90 -13.21 5.20
CA ALA A 95 -3.87 -13.48 6.19
C ALA A 95 -3.89 -14.93 6.70
N CYS A 96 -5.07 -15.53 6.88
CA CYS A 96 -5.18 -16.96 7.23
C CYS A 96 -4.70 -17.86 6.08
N MET A 97 -5.02 -17.49 4.83
CA MET A 97 -4.53 -18.22 3.65
C MET A 97 -3.01 -18.09 3.53
N LEU A 98 -2.47 -16.91 3.74
CA LEU A 98 -1.04 -16.64 3.72
C LEU A 98 -0.30 -17.40 4.83
N GLN A 99 -0.85 -17.39 6.06
CA GLN A 99 -0.31 -18.14 7.20
C GLN A 99 -0.13 -19.62 6.87
N HIS A 100 -1.15 -20.22 6.25
CA HIS A 100 -1.11 -21.63 5.84
C HIS A 100 -0.08 -21.86 4.71
N LYS A 101 -0.11 -21.03 3.66
CA LYS A 101 0.80 -21.15 2.51
C LYS A 101 2.28 -20.98 2.91
N LEU A 102 2.58 -20.11 3.87
CA LEU A 102 3.91 -19.93 4.44
C LEU A 102 4.33 -21.10 5.35
N GLY A 103 3.41 -21.96 5.77
CA GLY A 103 3.68 -23.00 6.75
C GLY A 103 4.00 -22.45 8.14
N LEU A 104 3.43 -21.32 8.51
CA LEU A 104 3.53 -20.76 9.86
C LEU A 104 2.72 -21.61 10.84
N GLY A 105 3.12 -21.60 12.12
CA GLY A 105 2.36 -22.22 13.20
C GLY A 105 0.98 -21.56 13.40
N LYS A 106 0.30 -21.90 14.49
CA LYS A 106 -0.99 -21.29 14.87
C LYS A 106 -0.77 -19.91 15.45
N VAL A 107 -0.59 -18.92 14.57
CA VAL A 107 -0.33 -17.52 14.92
C VAL A 107 -1.55 -16.64 14.64
N ALA A 108 -1.66 -15.52 15.33
CA ALA A 108 -2.72 -14.55 15.09
C ALA A 108 -2.61 -14.01 13.65
N SER A 109 -3.69 -14.12 12.87
CA SER A 109 -3.70 -13.73 11.45
C SER A 109 -5.03 -13.09 11.10
N PHE A 110 -5.00 -11.89 10.53
CA PHE A 110 -6.21 -11.15 10.11
C PHE A 110 -5.92 -10.16 8.99
N ASP A 111 -6.95 -9.82 8.22
CA ASP A 111 -6.89 -8.76 7.22
C ASP A 111 -7.25 -7.41 7.85
N LEU A 112 -6.65 -6.34 7.32
CA LEU A 112 -6.96 -4.95 7.64
C LEU A 112 -7.38 -4.21 6.37
N GLU A 113 -8.49 -3.52 6.42
CA GLU A 113 -9.02 -2.75 5.31
C GLU A 113 -8.94 -1.24 5.60
N ALA A 114 -8.10 -0.53 4.86
CA ALA A 114 -8.00 0.92 4.79
C ALA A 114 -7.53 1.35 3.40
N THR A 115 -7.89 0.56 2.38
CA THR A 115 -7.57 0.78 0.96
C THR A 115 -6.08 1.07 0.72
N CYS A 116 -5.74 2.09 -0.07
CA CYS A 116 -4.35 2.41 -0.41
C CYS A 116 -3.49 2.86 0.79
N SER A 117 -4.10 3.28 1.92
CA SER A 117 -3.39 3.56 3.18
C SER A 117 -3.23 2.33 4.07
N GLY A 118 -3.79 1.18 3.67
CA GLY A 118 -3.88 -0.03 4.48
C GLY A 118 -2.54 -0.53 5.01
N PHE A 119 -1.48 -0.52 4.20
CA PHE A 119 -0.17 -0.96 4.68
C PHE A 119 0.36 -0.09 5.83
N LEU A 120 0.21 1.23 5.75
CA LEU A 120 0.67 2.13 6.82
C LEU A 120 -0.20 2.00 8.09
N TYR A 121 -1.51 1.78 7.94
CA TYR A 121 -2.37 1.42 9.05
C TYR A 121 -1.96 0.09 9.69
N ALA A 122 -1.62 -0.90 8.87
CA ALA A 122 -1.17 -2.21 9.36
C ALA A 122 0.17 -2.12 10.10
N LEU A 123 1.09 -1.22 9.68
CA LEU A 123 2.32 -0.93 10.42
C LEU A 123 2.03 -0.33 11.81
N ASP A 124 1.10 0.64 11.90
CA ASP A 124 0.69 1.29 13.15
C ASP A 124 0.03 0.28 14.10
N VAL A 125 -0.90 -0.54 13.58
CA VAL A 125 -1.55 -1.60 14.35
C VAL A 125 -0.53 -2.62 14.86
N ALA A 126 0.38 -3.07 14.00
CA ALA A 126 1.41 -4.03 14.37
C ALA A 126 2.37 -3.45 15.43
N ASP A 127 2.80 -2.18 15.29
CA ASP A 127 3.62 -1.50 16.30
C ASP A 127 2.92 -1.46 17.67
N GLY A 128 1.65 -1.08 17.70
CA GLY A 128 0.83 -1.09 18.91
C GLY A 128 0.68 -2.48 19.52
N MET A 129 0.48 -3.52 18.71
CA MET A 129 0.38 -4.92 19.19
C MET A 129 1.72 -5.43 19.72
N LEU A 130 2.83 -5.12 19.07
CA LEU A 130 4.18 -5.43 19.54
C LEU A 130 4.49 -4.67 20.84
N ALA A 131 4.08 -3.41 20.97
CA ALA A 131 4.28 -2.62 22.19
C ALA A 131 3.61 -3.22 23.43
N SER A 132 2.54 -4.01 23.26
CA SER A 132 1.88 -4.74 24.35
C SER A 132 2.71 -5.90 24.93
N ASN A 133 3.83 -6.26 24.32
CA ASN A 133 4.68 -7.43 24.60
C ASN A 133 3.98 -8.81 24.47
N ARG A 134 2.79 -8.86 23.88
CA ARG A 134 2.09 -10.11 23.59
C ARG A 134 2.63 -10.78 22.32
N TYR A 135 3.20 -9.96 21.43
CA TYR A 135 3.81 -10.38 20.16
C TYR A 135 5.23 -9.83 20.09
N GLN A 136 6.13 -10.57 19.45
CA GLN A 136 7.54 -10.20 19.31
C GLN A 136 7.89 -9.84 17.88
N ASN A 137 7.33 -10.56 16.91
CA ASN A 137 7.62 -10.38 15.49
C ASN A 137 6.33 -10.44 14.69
N ALA A 138 6.10 -9.42 13.88
CA ALA A 138 4.93 -9.34 13.01
C ALA A 138 5.35 -9.37 11.54
N LEU A 139 4.61 -10.10 10.73
CA LEU A 139 4.66 -10.02 9.28
C LEU A 139 3.50 -9.12 8.82
N VAL A 140 3.83 -7.97 8.24
CA VAL A 140 2.86 -7.01 7.70
C VAL A 140 2.98 -7.00 6.19
N VAL A 141 1.87 -7.22 5.50
CA VAL A 141 1.83 -7.33 4.04
C VAL A 141 0.78 -6.37 3.48
N GLY A 142 1.13 -5.61 2.45
CA GLY A 142 0.17 -4.95 1.57
C GLY A 142 0.11 -5.74 0.26
N ALA A 143 -1.05 -6.29 -0.09
CA ALA A 143 -1.19 -7.13 -1.28
C ALA A 143 -2.50 -6.85 -2.00
N GLU A 144 -2.43 -6.72 -3.33
CA GLU A 144 -3.62 -6.41 -4.14
C GLU A 144 -3.61 -7.09 -5.51
N LYS A 145 -4.76 -7.66 -5.87
CA LYS A 145 -5.09 -8.02 -7.24
C LYS A 145 -6.14 -7.03 -7.76
N MET A 146 -5.71 -5.80 -8.02
CA MET A 146 -6.60 -4.72 -8.47
C MET A 146 -7.30 -5.06 -9.79
N SER A 147 -6.62 -5.82 -10.65
CA SER A 147 -7.16 -6.29 -11.93
C SER A 147 -8.50 -7.04 -11.81
N SER A 148 -8.78 -7.65 -10.65
CA SER A 148 -10.01 -8.40 -10.39
C SER A 148 -11.26 -7.53 -10.18
N ILE A 149 -11.07 -6.24 -9.83
CA ILE A 149 -12.16 -5.30 -9.55
C ILE A 149 -12.24 -4.14 -10.55
N LEU A 150 -11.44 -4.18 -11.63
CA LEU A 150 -11.47 -3.14 -12.66
C LEU A 150 -12.52 -3.45 -13.73
N ASP A 151 -13.25 -2.40 -14.11
CA ASP A 151 -14.04 -2.41 -15.34
C ASP A 151 -13.13 -2.13 -16.53
N TRP A 152 -12.76 -3.16 -17.27
CA TRP A 152 -11.89 -3.05 -18.44
C TRP A 152 -12.50 -2.28 -19.62
N ASN A 153 -13.78 -1.85 -19.51
CA ASN A 153 -14.44 -0.95 -20.46
C ASN A 153 -14.43 0.51 -19.96
N ASP A 154 -13.99 0.76 -18.72
CA ASP A 154 -13.89 2.10 -18.16
C ASP A 154 -12.44 2.60 -18.18
N ARG A 155 -12.11 3.40 -19.21
CA ARG A 155 -10.77 3.99 -19.35
C ARG A 155 -10.36 4.91 -18.21
N THR A 156 -11.32 5.39 -17.40
CA THR A 156 -11.02 6.32 -16.29
C THR A 156 -10.37 5.62 -15.10
N THR A 157 -10.53 4.30 -15.02
CA THR A 157 -10.01 3.47 -13.94
C THR A 157 -9.03 2.41 -14.42
N CYS A 158 -9.31 1.67 -15.50
CA CYS A 158 -8.51 0.50 -15.91
C CYS A 158 -7.07 0.85 -16.31
N VAL A 159 -6.79 2.10 -16.69
CA VAL A 159 -5.44 2.53 -17.08
C VAL A 159 -4.54 2.86 -15.89
N LEU A 160 -5.08 2.91 -14.67
CA LEU A 160 -4.37 3.39 -13.49
C LEU A 160 -3.72 2.26 -12.68
N PHE A 161 -4.40 1.13 -12.55
CA PHE A 161 -4.08 0.14 -11.53
C PHE A 161 -3.23 -1.02 -12.06
N GLY A 162 -2.48 -1.61 -11.15
CA GLY A 162 -1.73 -2.84 -11.32
C GLY A 162 -1.80 -3.73 -10.08
N ASP A 163 -1.28 -4.95 -10.21
CA ASP A 163 -1.26 -5.97 -9.16
C ASP A 163 0.13 -6.08 -8.55
N GLY A 164 0.19 -6.41 -7.27
CA GLY A 164 1.45 -6.63 -6.58
C GLY A 164 1.30 -6.79 -5.08
N ALA A 165 2.41 -7.09 -4.43
CA ALA A 165 2.50 -7.20 -2.98
C ALA A 165 3.84 -6.68 -2.47
N GLY A 166 3.82 -6.11 -1.27
CA GLY A 166 5.03 -5.78 -0.52
C GLY A 166 4.86 -6.16 0.94
N ALA A 167 5.92 -6.63 1.57
CA ALA A 167 5.90 -7.15 2.92
C ALA A 167 7.04 -6.56 3.77
N ALA A 168 6.78 -6.40 5.06
CA ALA A 168 7.75 -6.02 6.06
C ALA A 168 7.70 -6.97 7.26
N VAL A 169 8.85 -7.39 7.75
CA VAL A 169 8.98 -8.10 9.03
C VAL A 169 9.30 -7.07 10.10
N LEU A 170 8.40 -6.92 11.07
CA LEU A 170 8.57 -6.04 12.21
C LEU A 170 9.06 -6.81 13.42
N SER A 171 9.97 -6.22 14.19
CA SER A 171 10.45 -6.78 15.46
C SER A 171 10.83 -5.69 16.45
N LYS A 172 10.70 -6.00 17.73
CA LYS A 172 11.22 -5.17 18.82
C LYS A 172 12.70 -5.41 19.10
N CYS A 173 13.29 -6.41 18.48
CA CYS A 173 14.68 -6.82 18.69
C CYS A 173 15.50 -6.64 17.41
N GLY A 174 16.77 -6.27 17.58
CA GLY A 174 17.75 -6.24 16.51
C GLY A 174 17.92 -4.87 15.85
N LYS A 175 18.46 -4.89 14.62
CA LYS A 175 18.73 -3.69 13.80
C LYS A 175 17.80 -3.67 12.60
N GLY A 176 17.51 -2.50 12.09
CA GLY A 176 16.64 -2.31 10.93
C GLY A 176 16.20 -0.85 10.83
N HIS A 177 15.23 -0.58 9.99
CA HIS A 177 14.64 0.75 9.89
C HIS A 177 13.67 0.97 11.05
N GLN A 178 13.92 1.99 11.86
CA GLN A 178 13.13 2.27 13.05
C GLN A 178 11.85 3.02 12.71
N LEU A 179 10.70 2.51 13.15
CA LEU A 179 9.45 3.24 13.14
C LEU A 179 9.43 4.23 14.30
N LEU A 180 9.24 5.51 13.98
CA LEU A 180 9.32 6.60 14.97
C LEU A 180 7.94 7.11 15.38
N GLY A 181 6.95 7.03 14.49
CA GLY A 181 5.61 7.47 14.78
C GLY A 181 4.66 7.41 13.61
N PHE A 182 3.38 7.58 13.94
CA PHE A 182 2.27 7.44 13.00
C PHE A 182 1.26 8.57 13.16
N GLN A 183 0.60 8.92 12.06
CA GLN A 183 -0.51 9.85 11.99
C GLN A 183 -1.56 9.29 11.03
N CYS A 184 -2.55 8.61 11.57
CA CYS A 184 -3.66 8.02 10.83
C CYS A 184 -4.94 8.83 10.99
N GLY A 185 -5.85 8.73 10.01
CA GLY A 185 -7.18 9.33 10.12
C GLY A 185 -8.10 8.92 8.98
N ALA A 186 -9.40 9.14 9.19
CA ALA A 186 -10.44 8.82 8.22
C ALA A 186 -11.52 9.92 8.17
N ASP A 187 -12.19 10.02 7.02
CA ASP A 187 -13.36 10.85 6.78
C ASP A 187 -14.38 10.08 5.92
N GLY A 188 -15.42 9.56 6.54
CA GLY A 188 -16.47 8.78 5.89
C GLY A 188 -17.63 9.61 5.33
N SER A 189 -17.48 10.93 5.20
CA SER A 189 -18.57 11.83 4.79
C SER A 189 -19.03 11.64 3.34
N ASP A 190 -18.13 11.16 2.44
CA ASP A 190 -18.47 10.88 1.04
C ASP A 190 -17.90 9.52 0.59
N PRO A 191 -18.57 8.41 0.92
CA PRO A 191 -18.12 7.06 0.58
C PRO A 191 -18.18 6.77 -0.93
N THR A 192 -18.83 7.63 -1.72
CA THR A 192 -19.00 7.41 -3.17
C THR A 192 -17.85 7.93 -4.02
N LEU A 193 -16.91 8.66 -3.44
CA LEU A 193 -15.76 9.21 -4.17
C LEU A 193 -14.88 8.13 -4.81
N LEU A 194 -14.68 7.02 -4.09
CA LEU A 194 -13.93 5.86 -4.56
C LEU A 194 -14.48 4.62 -3.84
N HIS A 195 -15.15 3.74 -4.57
CA HIS A 195 -15.86 2.62 -3.96
C HIS A 195 -16.12 1.49 -4.96
N LYS A 196 -16.48 0.33 -4.45
CA LYS A 196 -17.06 -0.79 -5.21
C LYS A 196 -18.50 -0.98 -4.69
N PRO A 197 -19.53 -0.59 -5.47
CA PRO A 197 -20.89 -0.47 -4.97
C PRO A 197 -21.51 -1.78 -4.46
N ALA A 198 -21.35 -2.87 -5.22
CA ALA A 198 -21.99 -4.15 -4.93
C ALA A 198 -21.03 -5.21 -4.38
N GLY A 199 -21.61 -6.21 -3.73
CA GLY A 199 -20.92 -7.34 -3.10
C GLY A 199 -20.80 -7.22 -1.59
N GLY A 200 -21.26 -6.11 -0.99
CA GLY A 200 -21.38 -5.93 0.45
C GLY A 200 -22.81 -6.10 0.95
N SER A 201 -23.01 -5.90 2.26
CA SER A 201 -24.31 -6.05 2.92
C SER A 201 -25.36 -5.03 2.49
N GLN A 202 -24.92 -3.81 2.10
CA GLN A 202 -25.82 -2.76 1.62
C GLN A 202 -26.38 -3.08 0.23
N MET A 203 -25.56 -3.69 -0.62
CA MET A 203 -25.93 -4.09 -1.99
C MET A 203 -25.35 -5.48 -2.28
N PRO A 204 -26.04 -6.56 -1.86
CA PRO A 204 -25.60 -7.92 -2.13
C PRO A 204 -25.51 -8.21 -3.63
N ALA A 205 -24.68 -9.17 -4.01
CA ALA A 205 -24.54 -9.58 -5.41
C ALA A 205 -25.84 -10.20 -5.93
N THR A 206 -26.33 -9.69 -7.05
CA THR A 206 -27.51 -10.20 -7.80
C THR A 206 -27.21 -10.12 -9.29
N GLN A 207 -28.00 -10.78 -10.12
CA GLN A 207 -27.87 -10.67 -11.57
C GLN A 207 -27.94 -9.20 -12.03
N ASN A 208 -28.85 -8.42 -11.47
CA ASN A 208 -29.00 -6.99 -11.79
C ASN A 208 -27.74 -6.18 -11.44
N THR A 209 -27.09 -6.44 -10.29
CA THR A 209 -25.85 -5.72 -9.93
C THR A 209 -24.68 -6.13 -10.83
N ILE A 210 -24.66 -7.37 -11.33
CA ILE A 210 -23.67 -7.84 -12.29
C ILE A 210 -23.90 -7.16 -13.64
N ASP A 211 -25.10 -7.20 -14.16
CA ASP A 211 -25.48 -6.60 -15.46
C ASP A 211 -25.25 -5.08 -15.46
N SER A 212 -25.50 -4.43 -14.33
CA SER A 212 -25.23 -2.99 -14.09
C SER A 212 -23.77 -2.68 -13.77
N ARG A 213 -22.87 -3.68 -13.81
CA ARG A 213 -21.41 -3.52 -13.56
C ARG A 213 -21.06 -2.87 -12.21
N MET A 214 -21.90 -3.09 -11.18
CA MET A 214 -21.74 -2.50 -9.86
C MET A 214 -20.68 -3.23 -8.99
N HIS A 215 -20.16 -4.35 -9.45
CA HIS A 215 -19.09 -5.11 -8.78
C HIS A 215 -17.68 -4.61 -9.16
N PHE A 216 -17.58 -3.58 -10.00
CA PHE A 216 -16.34 -2.92 -10.35
C PHE A 216 -16.14 -1.62 -9.57
N LEU A 217 -14.88 -1.26 -9.40
CA LEU A 217 -14.45 -0.01 -8.80
C LEU A 217 -15.00 1.20 -9.57
N LYS A 218 -15.53 2.18 -8.85
CA LYS A 218 -16.01 3.47 -9.35
C LYS A 218 -15.23 4.60 -8.67
N MET A 219 -14.89 5.65 -9.43
CA MET A 219 -14.02 6.72 -8.94
C MET A 219 -14.42 8.09 -9.49
N ASN A 220 -14.53 9.09 -8.61
CA ASN A 220 -14.56 10.50 -8.97
C ASN A 220 -13.12 11.09 -8.93
N GLY A 221 -12.37 10.92 -10.00
CA GLY A 221 -10.93 11.22 -10.01
C GLY A 221 -10.60 12.68 -9.69
N ARG A 222 -11.46 13.66 -10.04
CA ARG A 222 -11.22 15.08 -9.76
C ARG A 222 -11.29 15.41 -8.27
N GLU A 223 -12.31 14.93 -7.60
CA GLU A 223 -12.48 15.18 -6.16
C GLU A 223 -11.49 14.38 -5.32
N ILE A 224 -11.18 13.14 -5.75
CA ILE A 224 -10.11 12.32 -5.16
C ILE A 224 -8.77 13.04 -5.22
N PHE A 225 -8.39 13.61 -6.36
CA PHE A 225 -7.14 14.35 -6.51
C PHE A 225 -7.00 15.48 -5.46
N LYS A 226 -8.04 16.33 -5.36
CA LYS A 226 -8.05 17.47 -4.42
C LYS A 226 -7.94 17.01 -2.97
N SER A 227 -8.71 15.98 -2.61
CA SER A 227 -8.75 15.44 -1.26
C SER A 227 -7.44 14.76 -0.90
N ALA A 228 -6.87 13.95 -1.80
CA ALA A 228 -5.60 13.25 -1.60
C ALA A 228 -4.46 14.21 -1.23
N VAL A 229 -4.25 15.25 -2.04
CA VAL A 229 -3.17 16.22 -1.80
C VAL A 229 -3.35 16.92 -0.46
N ARG A 230 -4.57 17.38 -0.16
CA ARG A 230 -4.87 18.12 1.08
C ARG A 230 -4.68 17.28 2.34
N VAL A 231 -5.17 16.03 2.33
CA VAL A 231 -5.12 15.20 3.55
C VAL A 231 -3.72 14.62 3.77
N MET A 232 -2.99 14.26 2.70
CA MET A 232 -1.60 13.80 2.83
C MET A 232 -0.68 14.93 3.33
N GLU A 233 -0.82 16.15 2.80
CA GLU A 233 -0.09 17.31 3.29
C GLU A 233 -0.34 17.50 4.78
N ARG A 234 -1.60 17.52 5.21
CA ARG A 234 -1.98 17.68 6.61
C ARG A 234 -1.39 16.58 7.48
N ALA A 235 -1.53 15.31 7.07
CA ALA A 235 -1.01 14.17 7.83
C ALA A 235 0.51 14.26 8.03
N VAL A 236 1.26 14.66 6.99
CA VAL A 236 2.72 14.83 7.10
C VAL A 236 3.07 15.97 8.04
N ARG A 237 2.41 17.13 7.92
CA ARG A 237 2.67 18.29 8.81
C ARG A 237 2.38 17.95 10.27
N GLU A 238 1.22 17.36 10.56
CA GLU A 238 0.84 16.93 11.92
C GLU A 238 1.82 15.89 12.48
N LEU A 239 2.28 14.93 11.65
CA LEU A 239 3.28 13.94 12.05
C LEU A 239 4.61 14.61 12.42
N LEU A 240 5.13 15.49 11.58
CA LEU A 240 6.40 16.17 11.80
C LEU A 240 6.33 17.09 13.05
N GLU A 241 5.26 17.85 13.21
CA GLU A 241 5.00 18.70 14.37
C GLU A 241 4.97 17.88 15.67
N LYS A 242 4.20 16.78 15.69
CA LYS A 242 4.08 15.86 16.82
C LYS A 242 5.43 15.31 17.29
N HIS A 243 6.37 15.11 16.35
CA HIS A 243 7.69 14.57 16.64
C HIS A 243 8.79 15.63 16.73
N GLY A 244 8.46 16.92 16.63
CA GLY A 244 9.43 18.04 16.68
C GLY A 244 10.43 18.01 15.53
N VAL A 245 10.06 17.48 14.36
CA VAL A 245 10.91 17.34 13.18
C VAL A 245 10.62 18.46 12.19
N SER A 246 11.65 19.17 11.74
CA SER A 246 11.54 20.14 10.64
C SER A 246 11.40 19.43 9.28
N LYS A 247 10.64 20.01 8.35
CA LYS A 247 10.59 19.52 6.96
C LYS A 247 11.97 19.43 6.30
N ASN A 248 12.92 20.27 6.73
CA ASN A 248 14.28 20.30 6.18
C ASN A 248 15.11 19.08 6.62
N GLU A 249 14.76 18.45 7.74
CA GLU A 249 15.39 17.22 8.24
C GLU A 249 14.90 15.97 7.55
N VAL A 250 13.80 16.05 6.75
CA VAL A 250 13.29 14.93 5.97
C VAL A 250 14.21 14.72 4.76
N ASP A 251 14.84 13.56 4.71
CA ASP A 251 15.73 13.17 3.61
C ASP A 251 14.93 12.53 2.46
N HIS A 252 13.90 11.75 2.79
CA HIS A 252 13.11 11.00 1.79
C HIS A 252 11.62 11.05 2.10
N VAL A 253 10.81 11.11 1.03
CA VAL A 253 9.36 10.92 1.08
C VAL A 253 9.00 9.76 0.15
N ILE A 254 8.33 8.76 0.68
CA ILE A 254 7.82 7.60 -0.09
C ILE A 254 6.29 7.66 -0.07
N PRO A 255 5.68 8.31 -1.07
CA PRO A 255 4.23 8.44 -1.13
C PRO A 255 3.57 7.20 -1.72
N HIS A 256 2.28 7.04 -1.46
CA HIS A 256 1.43 6.16 -2.25
C HIS A 256 1.54 6.49 -3.75
N GLN A 257 1.74 5.48 -4.57
CA GLN A 257 2.02 5.56 -6.00
C GLN A 257 0.72 5.58 -6.83
N ALA A 258 -0.11 6.62 -6.67
CA ALA A 258 -1.40 6.72 -7.36
C ALA A 258 -1.31 7.43 -8.71
N ASN A 259 -0.60 8.57 -8.74
CA ASN A 259 -0.52 9.47 -9.90
C ASN A 259 0.63 10.48 -9.67
N VAL A 260 1.49 10.66 -10.67
CA VAL A 260 2.64 11.57 -10.56
C VAL A 260 2.24 13.00 -10.19
N ARG A 261 1.11 13.50 -10.73
CA ARG A 261 0.63 14.86 -10.43
C ARG A 261 0.21 15.05 -8.98
N ILE A 262 -0.29 13.99 -8.31
CA ILE A 262 -0.58 14.02 -6.87
C ILE A 262 0.73 14.17 -6.10
N VAL A 263 1.77 13.43 -6.49
CA VAL A 263 3.08 13.48 -5.85
C VAL A 263 3.73 14.85 -6.03
N GLU A 264 3.73 15.40 -7.26
CA GLU A 264 4.25 16.75 -7.56
C GLU A 264 3.51 17.84 -6.75
N SER A 265 2.18 17.76 -6.68
CA SER A 265 1.37 18.69 -5.90
C SER A 265 1.63 18.57 -4.40
N LEU A 266 1.86 17.36 -3.90
CA LEU A 266 2.22 17.11 -2.50
C LEU A 266 3.61 17.71 -2.18
N ALA A 267 4.60 17.47 -3.04
CA ALA A 267 5.96 18.03 -2.90
C ALA A 267 5.93 19.57 -2.83
N GLN A 268 5.19 20.20 -3.75
CA GLN A 268 5.01 21.65 -3.77
C GLN A 268 4.36 22.17 -2.46
N ARG A 269 3.31 21.53 -1.98
CA ARG A 269 2.61 21.96 -0.76
C ARG A 269 3.41 21.75 0.52
N LEU A 270 4.15 20.65 0.60
CA LEU A 270 5.07 20.40 1.71
C LEU A 270 6.30 21.31 1.66
N GLU A 271 6.57 21.94 0.50
CA GLU A 271 7.81 22.67 0.22
C GLU A 271 9.05 21.78 0.46
N ILE A 272 8.94 20.52 0.03
CA ILE A 272 10.03 19.53 0.03
C ILE A 272 10.37 19.26 -1.44
N SER A 273 11.66 19.31 -1.78
CA SER A 273 12.11 19.13 -3.18
C SER A 273 11.74 17.74 -3.72
N MET A 274 11.35 17.68 -4.99
CA MET A 274 10.89 16.48 -5.67
C MET A 274 11.97 15.38 -5.76
N ASP A 275 13.26 15.75 -5.71
CA ASP A 275 14.38 14.79 -5.69
C ASP A 275 14.43 13.94 -4.40
N LYS A 276 13.78 14.40 -3.32
CA LYS A 276 13.60 13.62 -2.09
C LYS A 276 12.45 12.61 -2.18
N PHE A 277 11.59 12.71 -3.19
CA PHE A 277 10.49 11.76 -3.38
C PHE A 277 10.95 10.53 -4.17
N PHE A 278 10.65 9.36 -3.65
CA PHE A 278 10.86 8.11 -4.37
C PHE A 278 9.58 7.69 -5.08
N CYS A 279 9.65 7.56 -6.40
CA CYS A 279 8.52 7.18 -7.24
C CYS A 279 8.90 6.04 -8.18
N ASN A 280 8.03 5.04 -8.27
CA ASN A 280 8.16 3.89 -9.19
C ASN A 280 6.86 3.55 -9.92
N LEU A 281 5.84 4.41 -9.80
CA LEU A 281 4.53 4.17 -10.40
C LEU A 281 4.58 4.02 -11.94
N GLU A 282 5.60 4.54 -12.59
CA GLU A 282 5.74 4.41 -14.06
C GLU A 282 5.83 2.95 -14.51
N ASN A 283 6.36 2.07 -13.65
CA ASN A 283 6.60 0.66 -13.94
C ASN A 283 5.51 -0.28 -13.41
N TYR A 284 4.70 0.17 -12.44
CA TYR A 284 3.76 -0.72 -11.74
C TYR A 284 2.32 -0.20 -11.72
N GLY A 285 2.12 1.08 -12.03
CA GLY A 285 0.83 1.74 -11.83
C GLY A 285 0.48 1.86 -10.35
N ASN A 286 -0.81 2.04 -10.07
CA ASN A 286 -1.34 2.08 -8.72
C ASN A 286 -1.64 0.66 -8.23
N THR A 287 -0.82 0.14 -7.32
CA THR A 287 -0.99 -1.17 -6.68
C THR A 287 -1.66 -1.07 -5.30
N SER A 288 -2.45 -0.01 -5.05
CA SER A 288 -3.21 0.22 -3.81
C SER A 288 -2.35 0.06 -2.55
N ALA A 289 -2.73 -0.84 -1.60
CA ALA A 289 -1.98 -1.06 -0.35
C ALA A 289 -0.55 -1.58 -0.58
N ALA A 290 -0.26 -2.22 -1.71
CA ALA A 290 1.07 -2.70 -2.03
C ALA A 290 2.03 -1.59 -2.48
N SER A 291 1.55 -0.39 -2.85
CA SER A 291 2.37 0.62 -3.53
C SER A 291 3.50 1.18 -2.67
N VAL A 292 3.24 1.50 -1.41
CA VAL A 292 4.27 2.03 -0.49
C VAL A 292 5.32 0.98 -0.16
N PRO A 293 4.98 -0.27 0.24
CA PRO A 293 6.00 -1.27 0.53
C PRO A 293 6.79 -1.70 -0.71
N LEU A 294 6.19 -1.72 -1.91
CA LEU A 294 6.92 -1.92 -3.17
C LEU A 294 7.96 -0.82 -3.41
N ALA A 295 7.56 0.45 -3.26
CA ALA A 295 8.46 1.59 -3.44
C ALA A 295 9.57 1.62 -2.38
N LEU A 296 9.24 1.29 -1.14
CA LEU A 296 10.21 1.25 -0.04
C LEU A 296 11.25 0.14 -0.24
N ASP A 297 10.84 -1.08 -0.63
CA ASP A 297 11.74 -2.20 -0.90
C ASP A 297 12.63 -1.92 -2.11
N GLU A 298 12.08 -1.41 -3.20
CA GLU A 298 12.83 -1.06 -4.40
C GLU A 298 13.85 0.05 -4.16
N GLY A 299 13.45 1.15 -3.48
CA GLY A 299 14.36 2.25 -3.15
C GLY A 299 15.51 1.79 -2.23
N ARG A 300 15.22 0.88 -1.30
CA ARG A 300 16.24 0.25 -0.44
C ARG A 300 17.20 -0.61 -1.28
N ALA A 301 16.69 -1.45 -2.17
CA ALA A 301 17.51 -2.30 -3.04
C ALA A 301 18.42 -1.48 -3.97
N GLN A 302 17.97 -0.28 -4.38
CA GLN A 302 18.76 0.67 -5.18
C GLN A 302 19.77 1.48 -4.34
N GLY A 303 19.84 1.26 -3.01
CA GLY A 303 20.72 2.02 -2.11
C GLY A 303 20.33 3.49 -1.95
N ARG A 304 19.07 3.82 -2.25
CA ARG A 304 18.56 5.20 -2.15
C ARG A 304 18.52 5.70 -0.72
N PHE A 305 18.24 4.83 0.24
CA PHE A 305 18.10 5.15 1.65
C PHE A 305 19.33 4.73 2.43
N ARG A 306 19.96 5.68 3.15
CA ARG A 306 21.18 5.44 3.92
C ARG A 306 20.86 5.38 5.40
N SER A 307 21.64 4.63 6.16
CA SER A 307 21.49 4.53 7.62
C SER A 307 21.56 5.90 8.28
N GLY A 308 20.62 6.15 9.18
CA GLY A 308 20.49 7.41 9.93
C GLY A 308 19.60 8.47 9.27
N GLN A 309 19.33 8.35 7.96
CA GLN A 309 18.43 9.27 7.24
C GLN A 309 16.99 9.15 7.72
N LEU A 310 16.26 10.27 7.62
CA LEU A 310 14.87 10.36 8.04
C LEU A 310 13.95 10.30 6.82
N GLY A 311 12.96 9.39 6.88
CA GLY A 311 11.96 9.23 5.83
C GLY A 311 10.54 9.45 6.33
N VAL A 312 9.66 9.87 5.42
CA VAL A 312 8.22 9.93 5.62
C VAL A 312 7.55 9.01 4.60
N LEU A 313 6.82 8.01 5.07
CA LEU A 313 5.89 7.23 4.26
C LEU A 313 4.53 7.91 4.35
N VAL A 314 3.82 8.11 3.24
CA VAL A 314 2.50 8.75 3.27
C VAL A 314 1.56 8.14 2.25
N ALA A 315 0.33 7.86 2.66
CA ALA A 315 -0.69 7.27 1.81
C ALA A 315 -2.07 7.88 2.05
N PHE A 316 -2.91 7.74 1.04
CA PHE A 316 -4.30 8.13 1.03
C PHE A 316 -5.10 7.08 0.28
N GLY A 317 -6.31 6.78 0.73
CA GLY A 317 -7.19 5.79 0.13
C GLY A 317 -8.67 6.15 0.21
N ALA A 318 -9.50 5.26 -0.37
CA ALA A 318 -10.94 5.35 -0.20
C ALA A 318 -11.32 5.31 1.29
N GLY A 319 -12.47 5.86 1.57
CA GLY A 319 -13.00 5.97 2.92
C GLY A 319 -13.60 7.36 3.13
N LEU A 320 -12.92 8.50 3.12
CA LEU A 320 -11.45 8.59 2.86
C LEU A 320 -10.63 8.09 4.04
N THR A 321 -9.47 7.51 3.77
CA THR A 321 -8.47 7.15 4.79
C THR A 321 -7.13 7.77 4.44
N TRP A 322 -6.30 8.07 5.44
CA TRP A 322 -4.93 8.54 5.23
C TRP A 322 -4.02 8.08 6.36
N SER A 323 -2.76 7.94 6.05
CA SER A 323 -1.72 7.68 7.05
C SER A 323 -0.38 8.29 6.63
N ALA A 324 0.37 8.77 7.61
CA ALA A 324 1.77 9.12 7.48
C ALA A 324 2.58 8.41 8.57
N THR A 325 3.77 7.91 8.22
CA THR A 325 4.67 7.20 9.13
C THR A 325 6.06 7.81 9.05
N LEU A 326 6.63 8.15 10.20
CA LEU A 326 8.01 8.63 10.30
C LEU A 326 8.93 7.43 10.53
N ILE A 327 9.98 7.33 9.73
CA ILE A 327 10.93 6.21 9.74
C ILE A 327 12.36 6.72 9.74
N ARG A 328 13.25 6.03 10.46
CA ARG A 328 14.70 6.23 10.38
C ARG A 328 15.33 5.01 9.74
N PHE A 329 16.01 5.25 8.63
CA PHE A 329 16.68 4.21 7.85
C PHE A 329 17.96 3.69 8.50
#